data_a3c4db912844af41be36bb3016f1a15f
#
_entry.id   a3c4db912844af41be36bb3016f1a15f
#
_cell.length_a   1.000
_cell.length_b   1.000
_cell.length_c   1.000
_cell.angle_alpha   90.00
_cell.angle_beta   90.00
_cell.angle_gamma   90.00
#
_symmetry.space_group_name_H-M   'P 1'
#
loop_
_entity.id
_entity.type
_entity.pdbx_description
1 polymer ?
#
loop_
_entity_poly.entity_id
_entity_poly.type
_entity_poly.pdbx_seq_one_letter_code
_entity_poly.pdbx_strand_id
1 'polypeptide(L)'
;MKKVLKFGGSSLASAEQFKKVGNIIRKEESRRYVIPSAPGKRTPDDTKVTDMLYSCYGQAILGEDAERDFEEQLEAIKAVSYTHLTLPTIRL
;
A
#
# COMPACT_ATOMS: atom_id res chain seq x y z
N MET A 1 -11.22 -23.78 13.54
CA MET A 1 -9.83 -23.67 13.03
C MET A 1 -9.58 -22.26 12.55
N LYS A 2 -8.46 -21.66 12.92
CA LYS A 2 -8.07 -20.33 12.45
C LYS A 2 -7.38 -20.41 11.10
N LYS A 3 -7.67 -19.46 10.23
CA LYS A 3 -7.07 -19.40 8.90
C LYS A 3 -6.20 -18.16 8.78
N VAL A 4 -5.14 -18.27 7.98
CA VAL A 4 -4.25 -17.17 7.66
C VAL A 4 -4.47 -16.83 6.18
N LEU A 5 -4.70 -15.54 5.90
CA LEU A 5 -4.91 -15.07 4.53
C LEU A 5 -3.78 -14.13 4.13
N LYS A 6 -3.33 -14.24 2.90
CA LYS A 6 -2.35 -13.34 2.35
C LYS A 6 -2.93 -12.68 1.11
N PHE A 7 -2.78 -11.36 1.01
CA PHE A 7 -3.22 -10.60 -0.16
C PHE A 7 -2.02 -9.93 -0.81
N GLY A 8 -1.85 -10.20 -2.09
CA GLY A 8 -0.77 -9.61 -2.87
C GLY A 8 -1.05 -8.17 -3.28
N GLY A 9 -0.07 -7.54 -3.92
CA GLY A 9 -0.15 -6.12 -4.27
C GLY A 9 -1.30 -5.77 -5.20
N SER A 10 -1.59 -6.61 -6.19
CA SER A 10 -2.68 -6.35 -7.13
C SER A 10 -4.05 -6.38 -6.45
N SER A 11 -4.19 -7.16 -5.37
CA SER A 11 -5.42 -7.20 -4.58
C SER A 11 -5.61 -5.95 -3.74
N LEU A 12 -4.57 -5.14 -3.59
CA LEU A 12 -4.56 -3.94 -2.76
C LEU A 12 -4.25 -2.68 -3.58
N ALA A 13 -4.50 -2.73 -4.88
CA ALA A 13 -4.11 -1.66 -5.79
C ALA A 13 -5.08 -0.47 -5.81
N SER A 14 -6.29 -0.65 -5.32
CA SER A 14 -7.31 0.42 -5.33
C SER A 14 -8.30 0.24 -4.18
N ALA A 15 -9.08 1.29 -3.93
CA ALA A 15 -10.12 1.24 -2.89
C ALA A 15 -11.16 0.15 -3.18
N GLU A 16 -11.48 -0.07 -4.44
CA GLU A 16 -12.42 -1.13 -4.82
C GLU A 16 -11.90 -2.51 -4.49
N GLN A 17 -10.61 -2.74 -4.73
CA GLN A 17 -9.97 -3.99 -4.37
C GLN A 17 -9.95 -4.18 -2.86
N PHE A 18 -9.70 -3.13 -2.09
CA PHE A 18 -9.77 -3.18 -0.62
C PHE A 18 -11.15 -3.59 -0.14
N LYS A 19 -12.20 -3.11 -0.78
CA LYS A 19 -13.57 -3.51 -0.43
C LYS A 19 -13.78 -5.00 -0.66
N LYS A 20 -13.28 -5.52 -1.77
CA LYS A 20 -13.35 -6.96 -2.06
C LYS A 20 -12.62 -7.79 -1.02
N VAL A 21 -11.42 -7.35 -0.63
CA VAL A 21 -10.64 -8.01 0.42
C VAL A 21 -11.41 -8.01 1.73
N GLY A 22 -11.99 -6.88 2.12
CA GLY A 22 -12.80 -6.77 3.34
C GLY A 22 -13.98 -7.73 3.34
N ASN A 23 -14.66 -7.86 2.19
CA ASN A 23 -15.78 -8.78 2.06
C ASN A 23 -15.34 -10.24 2.19
N ILE A 24 -14.19 -10.59 1.62
CA ILE A 24 -13.63 -11.94 1.73
C ILE A 24 -13.34 -12.27 3.21
N ILE A 25 -12.71 -11.33 3.92
CA ILE A 25 -12.36 -11.53 5.33
C ILE A 25 -13.61 -11.72 6.17
N ARG A 26 -14.64 -10.93 5.95
CA ARG A 26 -15.85 -10.94 6.75
C ARG A 26 -16.74 -12.16 6.53
N LYS A 27 -16.56 -12.90 5.45
CA LYS A 27 -17.39 -14.07 5.15
C LYS A 27 -17.21 -15.24 6.10
N GLU A 28 -16.05 -15.35 6.74
CA GLU A 28 -15.79 -16.44 7.70
C GLU A 28 -15.06 -15.91 8.92
N GLU A 29 -15.55 -16.26 10.10
CA GLU A 29 -14.91 -15.87 11.36
C GLU A 29 -13.54 -16.52 11.55
N SER A 30 -13.30 -17.68 10.94
CA SER A 30 -12.02 -18.37 11.04
C SER A 30 -10.89 -17.64 10.34
N ARG A 31 -11.20 -16.68 9.49
CA ARG A 31 -10.21 -15.83 8.78
C ARG A 31 -9.74 -14.71 9.69
N ARG A 32 -8.88 -15.08 10.64
CA ARG A 32 -8.47 -14.19 11.73
C ARG A 32 -7.15 -13.48 11.48
N TYR A 33 -6.25 -14.09 10.73
CA TYR A 33 -4.92 -13.55 10.51
C TYR A 33 -4.78 -13.13 9.06
N VAL A 34 -4.50 -11.84 8.84
CA VAL A 34 -4.44 -11.26 7.50
C VAL A 34 -3.06 -10.63 7.31
N ILE A 35 -2.39 -11.01 6.23
CA ILE A 35 -1.08 -10.49 5.89
C ILE A 35 -1.22 -9.73 4.57
N PRO A 36 -1.33 -8.40 4.62
CA PRO A 36 -1.41 -7.60 3.39
C PRO A 36 -0.02 -7.29 2.85
N SER A 37 0.08 -7.18 1.54
CA SER A 37 1.25 -6.63 0.88
C SER A 37 1.16 -5.10 0.84
N ALA A 38 2.21 -4.44 0.33
CA ALA A 38 2.12 -3.03 -0.03
C ALA A 38 1.13 -2.89 -1.19
N PRO A 39 0.46 -1.72 -1.34
CA PRO A 39 -0.46 -1.51 -2.45
C PRO A 39 0.23 -1.73 -3.79
N GLY A 40 -0.46 -2.40 -4.71
CA GLY A 40 0.07 -2.67 -6.04
C GLY A 40 -0.05 -1.49 -6.97
N LYS A 41 0.47 -1.65 -8.17
CA LYS A 41 0.34 -0.63 -9.21
C LYS A 41 -1.11 -0.52 -9.67
N ARG A 42 -1.58 0.71 -9.86
CA ARG A 42 -2.90 0.96 -10.45
C ARG A 42 -2.85 0.79 -11.96
N THR A 43 -1.71 1.18 -12.56
CA THR A 43 -1.47 1.08 -14.00
C THR A 43 -0.04 0.58 -14.21
N PRO A 44 0.30 0.10 -15.42
CA PRO A 44 1.68 -0.34 -15.69
C PRO A 44 2.73 0.75 -15.52
N ASP A 45 2.32 2.01 -15.60
CA ASP A 45 3.23 3.15 -15.46
C ASP A 45 3.51 3.56 -14.02
N ASP A 46 2.70 3.05 -13.07
CA ASP A 46 2.90 3.35 -11.65
C ASP A 46 4.22 2.75 -11.16
N THR A 47 4.88 3.46 -10.25
CA THR A 47 6.02 2.92 -9.52
C THR A 47 5.50 2.05 -8.38
N LYS A 48 6.10 0.89 -8.19
CA LYS A 48 5.73 0.01 -7.07
C LYS A 48 6.00 0.69 -5.74
N VAL A 49 5.06 0.58 -4.82
CA VAL A 49 5.22 1.15 -3.47
C VAL A 49 6.44 0.53 -2.76
N THR A 50 6.68 -0.77 -2.95
CA THR A 50 7.87 -1.41 -2.38
C THR A 50 9.16 -0.77 -2.89
N ASP A 51 9.23 -0.44 -4.18
CA ASP A 51 10.40 0.23 -4.75
C ASP A 51 10.57 1.63 -4.18
N MET A 52 9.46 2.33 -3.96
CA MET A 52 9.49 3.65 -3.31
C MET A 52 9.99 3.56 -1.87
N LEU A 53 9.61 2.51 -1.15
CA LEU A 53 10.08 2.28 0.21
C LEU A 53 11.57 1.96 0.25
N TYR A 54 12.08 1.18 -0.70
CA TYR A 54 13.52 0.94 -0.81
C TYR A 54 14.28 2.22 -1.11
N SER A 55 13.73 3.06 -1.98
CA SER A 55 14.31 4.36 -2.29
C SER A 55 14.38 5.26 -1.06
N CYS A 56 13.31 5.25 -0.27
CA CYS A 56 13.23 5.99 0.99
C CYS A 56 14.31 5.53 1.98
N TYR A 57 14.51 4.23 2.09
CA TYR A 57 15.56 3.66 2.92
C TYR A 57 16.94 4.10 2.44
N GLY A 58 17.16 4.07 1.12
CA GLY A 58 18.41 4.52 0.54
C GLY A 58 18.74 5.96 0.89
N GLN A 59 17.73 6.84 0.89
CA GLN A 59 17.91 8.23 1.29
C GLN A 59 18.17 8.36 2.79
N ALA A 60 17.48 7.56 3.59
CA ALA A 60 17.64 7.63 5.04
C ALA A 60 19.05 7.29 5.49
N ILE A 61 19.69 6.31 4.86
CA ILE A 61 21.06 5.90 5.25
C ILE A 61 22.15 6.88 4.82
N LEU A 62 21.81 7.84 3.92
CA LEU A 62 22.76 8.87 3.52
C LEU A 62 22.89 9.99 4.55
N GLY A 63 22.02 10.03 5.54
CA GLY A 63 22.11 10.96 6.66
C GLY A 63 21.53 12.34 6.37
N GLU A 64 22.01 13.34 7.08
CA GLU A 64 21.44 14.70 7.05
C GLU A 64 21.44 15.34 5.68
N ASP A 65 22.45 15.06 4.86
CA ASP A 65 22.56 15.65 3.53
C ASP A 65 21.43 15.23 2.60
N ALA A 66 20.77 14.12 2.89
CA ALA A 66 19.69 13.59 2.09
C ALA A 66 18.32 13.72 2.76
N GLU A 67 18.22 14.46 3.85
CA GLU A 67 16.97 14.59 4.60
C GLU A 67 15.82 15.11 3.75
N ARG A 68 16.07 16.13 2.92
CA ARG A 68 15.05 16.66 2.03
C ARG A 68 14.58 15.63 1.02
N ASP A 69 15.51 14.88 0.44
CA ASP A 69 15.17 13.86 -0.54
C ASP A 69 14.36 12.74 0.10
N PHE A 70 14.69 12.39 1.35
CA PHE A 70 13.93 11.40 2.11
C PHE A 70 12.50 11.88 2.33
N GLU A 71 12.32 13.14 2.75
CA GLU A 71 10.99 13.70 2.98
C GLU A 71 10.16 13.76 1.70
N GLU A 72 10.76 14.14 0.59
CA GLU A 72 10.09 14.18 -0.70
C GLU A 72 9.64 12.79 -1.13
N GLN A 73 10.48 11.77 -0.94
CA GLN A 73 10.14 10.38 -1.24
C GLN A 73 8.99 9.91 -0.35
N LEU A 74 9.03 10.23 0.92
CA LEU A 74 7.98 9.83 1.86
C LEU A 74 6.64 10.47 1.49
N GLU A 75 6.64 11.76 1.13
CA GLU A 75 5.42 12.44 0.69
C GLU A 75 4.87 11.83 -0.60
N ALA A 76 5.74 11.44 -1.53
CA ALA A 76 5.33 10.78 -2.75
C ALA A 76 4.65 9.43 -2.45
N ILE A 77 5.19 8.65 -1.52
CA ILE A 77 4.60 7.39 -1.10
C ILE A 77 3.21 7.62 -0.49
N LYS A 78 3.08 8.62 0.37
CA LYS A 78 1.80 8.96 0.99
C LYS A 78 0.76 9.35 -0.06
N ALA A 79 1.16 10.17 -1.03
CA ALA A 79 0.25 10.63 -2.08
C ALA A 79 -0.25 9.46 -2.95
N VAL A 80 0.65 8.57 -3.35
CA VAL A 80 0.30 7.40 -4.16
C VAL A 80 -0.61 6.47 -3.37
N SER A 81 -0.27 6.20 -2.12
CA SER A 81 -1.06 5.31 -1.26
C SER A 81 -2.45 5.89 -1.00
N TYR A 82 -2.53 7.19 -0.74
CA TYR A 82 -3.82 7.86 -0.54
C TYR A 82 -4.69 7.72 -1.79
N THR A 83 -4.13 7.95 -2.96
CA THR A 83 -4.87 7.81 -4.22
C THR A 83 -5.34 6.38 -4.45
N HIS A 84 -4.52 5.38 -4.08
CA HIS A 84 -4.90 3.98 -4.21
C HIS A 84 -6.09 3.63 -3.32
N LEU A 85 -6.15 4.21 -2.12
CA LEU A 85 -7.11 3.82 -1.10
C LEU A 85 -8.39 4.63 -1.11
N THR A 86 -8.43 5.76 -1.84
CA THR A 86 -9.62 6.61 -1.91
C THR A 86 -10.39 6.36 -3.19
N LEU A 87 -11.72 6.28 -3.08
CA LEU A 87 -12.58 6.28 -4.25
C LEU A 87 -12.69 7.69 -4.79
N PRO A 88 -12.80 7.88 -6.11
CA PRO A 88 -12.90 9.22 -6.69
C PRO A 88 -14.04 10.07 -6.16
N THR A 89 -15.10 9.43 -5.68
CA THR A 89 -16.29 10.10 -5.18
C THR A 89 -16.24 10.38 -3.67
N ILE A 90 -15.22 9.88 -2.98
CA ILE A 90 -15.09 10.05 -1.53
C ILE A 90 -14.09 11.15 -1.26
N ARG A 91 -14.55 12.17 -0.55
CA ARG A 91 -13.68 13.24 -0.08
C ARG A 91 -13.66 13.23 1.42
N LEU A 92 -12.48 13.18 1.96
CA LEU A 92 -12.29 13.18 3.40
C LEU A 92 -11.86 14.56 3.88
#